data_45b96fe98334219832eb0377f3e8c685
#
_entry.id   45b96fe98334219832eb0377f3e8c685
#
_cell.length_a   1.000
_cell.length_b   1.000
_cell.length_c   1.000
_cell.angle_alpha   90.00
_cell.angle_beta   90.00
_cell.angle_gamma   90.00
#
_symmetry.space_group_name_H-M   'P 1'
#
loop_
_entity.id
_entity.type
_entity.pdbx_description
1 polymer ?
#
loop_
_entity_poly.entity_id
_entity_poly.type
_entity_poly.pdbx_seq_one_letter_code
_entity_poly.pdbx_strand_id
1 'polypeptide(L)'
;ADAWGIWYTDEEPVEVVLRFSSRVAGRVRETHWHPSQQLENQPDGSVIWRAKVAEPKEMLYWVRGWGADVEVLAPNSLREKLRCEVVQLSKVYAADK
;
A
#
# COMPACT_ATOMS: atom_id res chain seq x y z
N ALA A 1 6.95 6.86 17.02
CA ALA A 1 5.61 6.63 16.68
C ALA A 1 5.46 5.46 15.77
N ASP A 2 4.52 4.71 16.08
CA ASP A 2 4.42 3.50 15.40
C ASP A 2 3.31 3.52 14.45
N ALA A 3 3.58 3.09 13.29
CA ALA A 3 2.65 3.23 12.22
C ALA A 3 1.59 2.17 12.33
N TRP A 4 0.40 2.56 12.00
CA TRP A 4 -0.69 1.66 11.65
C TRP A 4 -1.04 0.63 12.71
N GLY A 5 -1.04 1.09 13.98
CA GLY A 5 -1.56 0.28 15.06
C GLY A 5 -0.68 -0.84 15.53
N ILE A 6 0.60 -0.75 15.29
CA ILE A 6 1.49 -1.85 15.59
C ILE A 6 1.51 -2.23 17.06
N TRP A 7 1.16 -1.31 17.95
CA TRP A 7 1.44 -1.53 19.38
C TRP A 7 0.29 -2.01 20.23
N TYR A 8 -0.93 -1.73 19.87
CA TYR A 8 -1.99 -1.78 20.86
C TYR A 8 -3.14 -2.67 20.50
N THR A 9 -2.89 -3.70 19.77
CA THR A 9 -3.97 -4.60 19.41
C THR A 9 -3.64 -6.00 19.86
N ASP A 10 -4.65 -6.72 20.26
CA ASP A 10 -4.52 -8.13 20.56
C ASP A 10 -4.66 -8.98 19.32
N GLU A 11 -4.98 -8.37 18.21
CA GLU A 11 -5.16 -9.13 16.98
C GLU A 11 -3.83 -9.44 16.35
N GLU A 12 -3.78 -10.53 15.64
CA GLU A 12 -2.60 -10.89 14.91
C GLU A 12 -2.34 -9.91 13.80
N PRO A 13 -1.09 -9.49 13.60
CA PRO A 13 -0.78 -8.61 12.50
C PRO A 13 -1.10 -9.26 11.17
N VAL A 14 -1.52 -8.43 10.24
CA VAL A 14 -1.88 -8.87 8.91
C VAL A 14 -0.75 -8.51 7.96
N GLU A 15 -0.38 -9.43 7.10
CA GLU A 15 0.64 -9.13 6.11
C GLU A 15 0.06 -8.25 5.04
N VAL A 16 0.69 -7.09 4.83
CA VAL A 16 0.32 -6.18 3.76
C VAL A 16 1.40 -6.29 2.71
N VAL A 17 0.99 -6.48 1.47
CA VAL A 17 1.91 -6.60 0.35
C VAL A 17 1.54 -5.57 -0.69
N LEU A 18 2.49 -4.72 -1.03
CA LEU A 18 2.29 -3.65 -2.00
C LEU A 18 3.35 -3.76 -3.07
N ARG A 19 2.96 -3.44 -4.30
CA ARG A 19 3.91 -3.37 -5.39
C ARG A 19 4.03 -1.93 -5.82
N PHE A 20 5.23 -1.39 -5.74
CA PHE A 20 5.50 -0.03 -6.18
C PHE A 20 6.16 -0.05 -7.55
N SER A 21 5.72 0.85 -8.41
CA SER A 21 6.24 0.90 -9.77
C SER A 21 7.71 1.28 -9.78
N SER A 22 8.39 1.01 -10.90
CA SER A 22 9.79 1.37 -11.02
C SER A 22 10.01 2.87 -10.89
N ARG A 23 9.00 3.68 -11.21
CA ARG A 23 9.11 5.14 -11.11
C ARG A 23 9.40 5.60 -9.70
N VAL A 24 8.87 4.90 -8.69
CA VAL A 24 9.01 5.33 -7.31
C VAL A 24 9.86 4.35 -6.50
N ALA A 25 10.33 3.28 -7.12
CA ALA A 25 11.04 2.24 -6.37
C ALA A 25 12.26 2.77 -5.63
N GLY A 26 12.97 3.72 -6.21
CA GLY A 26 14.14 4.30 -5.56
C GLY A 26 13.77 4.98 -4.24
N ARG A 27 12.69 5.76 -4.26
CA ARG A 27 12.22 6.42 -3.05
C ARG A 27 11.78 5.40 -2.01
N VAL A 28 11.12 4.35 -2.46
CA VAL A 28 10.65 3.31 -1.55
C VAL A 28 11.84 2.63 -0.88
N ARG A 29 12.88 2.36 -1.64
CA ARG A 29 14.07 1.70 -1.08
C ARG A 29 14.78 2.56 -0.05
N GLU A 30 14.66 3.86 -0.17
CA GLU A 30 15.39 4.77 0.71
C GLU A 30 14.63 5.09 2.00
N THR A 31 13.39 4.67 2.13
CA THR A 31 12.59 5.08 3.25
C THR A 31 12.11 3.87 4.03
N HIS A 32 12.11 4.01 5.35
CA HIS A 32 11.68 2.95 6.22
C HIS A 32 10.39 3.41 6.90
N TRP A 33 9.27 2.86 6.45
CA TRP A 33 7.96 3.29 6.96
C TRP A 33 7.43 2.43 8.08
N HIS A 34 7.92 1.20 8.21
CA HIS A 34 7.39 0.28 9.22
C HIS A 34 8.51 -0.64 9.68
N PRO A 35 8.58 -0.92 11.00
CA PRO A 35 9.68 -1.74 11.52
C PRO A 35 9.80 -3.11 10.89
N SER A 36 8.67 -3.70 10.49
CA SER A 36 8.69 -5.05 9.93
C SER A 36 8.85 -5.07 8.43
N GLN A 37 9.06 -3.93 7.79
CA GLN A 37 9.04 -3.89 6.33
C GLN A 37 10.19 -4.68 5.72
N GLN A 38 9.89 -5.32 4.63
CA GLN A 38 10.86 -6.02 3.80
C GLN A 38 10.64 -5.61 2.36
N LEU A 39 11.72 -5.46 1.62
CA LEU A 39 11.66 -5.03 0.23
C LEU A 39 12.21 -6.13 -0.65
N GLU A 40 11.59 -6.30 -1.80
CA GLU A 40 11.97 -7.36 -2.73
C GLU A 40 12.02 -6.77 -4.12
N ASN A 41 13.20 -6.60 -4.67
CA ASN A 41 13.37 -6.01 -6.00
C ASN A 41 12.87 -6.99 -7.06
N GLN A 42 12.19 -6.45 -8.07
CA GLN A 42 11.66 -7.26 -9.15
C GLN A 42 12.45 -7.02 -10.42
N PRO A 43 12.46 -7.98 -11.35
CA PRO A 43 13.23 -7.85 -12.57
C PRO A 43 12.84 -6.62 -13.42
N ASP A 44 11.60 -6.19 -13.32
CA ASP A 44 11.12 -5.05 -14.11
C ASP A 44 11.41 -3.70 -13.45
N GLY A 45 12.14 -3.70 -12.35
CA GLY A 45 12.47 -2.46 -11.66
C GLY A 45 11.48 -2.08 -10.58
N SER A 46 10.34 -2.76 -10.50
CA SER A 46 9.40 -2.49 -9.41
C SER A 46 9.93 -3.10 -8.12
N VAL A 47 9.26 -2.79 -7.03
CA VAL A 47 9.66 -3.34 -5.74
C VAL A 47 8.42 -3.79 -5.00
N ILE A 48 8.52 -4.94 -4.36
CA ILE A 48 7.46 -5.43 -3.49
C ILE A 48 7.80 -5.03 -2.07
N TRP A 49 6.85 -4.39 -1.41
CA TRP A 49 6.97 -3.96 -0.02
C TRP A 49 6.06 -4.83 0.82
N ARG A 50 6.61 -5.45 1.84
CA ARG A 50 5.85 -6.31 2.73
C ARG A 50 6.03 -5.84 4.15
N ALA A 51 4.95 -5.89 4.92
CA ALA A 51 5.05 -5.59 6.36
C ALA A 51 3.89 -6.27 7.06
N LYS A 52 4.07 -6.50 8.35
CA LYS A 52 2.99 -7.04 9.17
C LYS A 52 2.41 -5.89 9.96
N VAL A 53 1.16 -5.58 9.70
CA VAL A 53 0.52 -4.38 10.20
C VAL A 53 -0.71 -4.77 10.99
N ALA A 54 -0.88 -4.18 12.18
CA ALA A 54 -2.00 -4.53 13.03
C ALA A 54 -3.32 -4.08 12.43
N GLU A 55 -3.34 -2.90 11.82
CA GLU A 55 -4.59 -2.37 11.28
C GLU A 55 -4.37 -1.85 9.87
N PRO A 56 -4.43 -2.73 8.88
CA PRO A 56 -4.15 -2.34 7.50
C PRO A 56 -5.03 -1.20 6.98
N LYS A 57 -6.26 -1.08 7.48
CA LYS A 57 -7.13 -0.02 6.98
C LYS A 57 -6.58 1.38 7.29
N GLU A 58 -5.70 1.49 8.28
CA GLU A 58 -5.08 2.78 8.58
C GLU A 58 -4.07 3.20 7.53
N MET A 59 -3.67 2.28 6.67
CA MET A 59 -2.74 2.60 5.61
C MET A 59 -3.43 3.23 4.40
N LEU A 60 -4.75 3.26 4.39
CA LEU A 60 -5.50 3.63 3.20
C LEU A 60 -5.05 4.98 2.62
N TYR A 61 -4.92 5.99 3.46
CA TYR A 61 -4.56 7.32 2.96
C TYR A 61 -3.14 7.36 2.44
N TRP A 62 -2.25 6.64 3.11
CA TRP A 62 -0.87 6.58 2.65
C TRP A 62 -0.78 5.91 1.28
N VAL A 63 -1.50 4.81 1.11
CA VAL A 63 -1.51 4.09 -0.16
C VAL A 63 -2.11 4.97 -1.25
N ARG A 64 -3.21 5.66 -0.94
CA ARG A 64 -3.85 6.52 -1.92
C ARG A 64 -2.92 7.61 -2.43
N GLY A 65 -2.05 8.08 -1.56
CA GLY A 65 -1.13 9.15 -1.95
C GLY A 65 -0.15 8.77 -3.03
N TRP A 66 0.08 7.48 -3.25
CA TRP A 66 0.97 7.04 -4.30
C TRP A 66 0.29 6.98 -5.67
N GLY A 67 -1.05 7.01 -5.68
CA GLY A 67 -1.78 6.99 -6.93
C GLY A 67 -1.56 5.70 -7.69
N ALA A 68 -1.29 5.83 -8.98
CA ALA A 68 -1.11 4.66 -9.84
C ALA A 68 0.25 3.99 -9.67
N ASP A 69 1.10 4.53 -8.82
CA ASP A 69 2.43 3.94 -8.61
C ASP A 69 2.45 2.86 -7.55
N VAL A 70 1.30 2.52 -6.99
CA VAL A 70 1.21 1.44 -6.00
C VAL A 70 0.03 0.54 -6.34
N GLU A 71 0.22 -0.73 -6.11
CA GLU A 71 -0.86 -1.69 -6.22
C GLU A 71 -0.90 -2.51 -4.93
N VAL A 72 -2.08 -2.60 -4.31
CA VAL A 72 -2.24 -3.44 -3.13
C VAL A 72 -2.42 -4.87 -3.59
N LEU A 73 -1.51 -5.75 -3.22
CA LEU A 73 -1.60 -7.16 -3.56
C LEU A 73 -2.29 -7.95 -2.45
N ALA A 74 -2.11 -7.53 -1.22
CA ALA A 74 -2.76 -8.15 -0.06
C ALA A 74 -2.76 -7.14 1.07
N PRO A 75 -3.70 -7.22 2.00
CA PRO A 75 -4.79 -8.18 2.06
C PRO A 75 -5.92 -7.78 1.13
N ASN A 76 -6.76 -8.75 0.82
CA ASN A 76 -7.84 -8.50 -0.11
C ASN A 76 -8.79 -7.41 0.37
N SER A 77 -9.00 -7.30 1.68
CA SER A 77 -9.89 -6.27 2.21
C SER A 77 -9.39 -4.87 1.87
N LEU A 78 -8.09 -4.63 1.96
CA LEU A 78 -7.51 -3.34 1.61
C LEU A 78 -7.55 -3.13 0.10
N ARG A 79 -7.22 -4.18 -0.65
CA ARG A 79 -7.27 -4.11 -2.11
C ARG A 79 -8.67 -3.74 -2.60
N GLU A 80 -9.71 -4.35 -2.01
CA GLU A 80 -11.07 -4.05 -2.44
C GLU A 80 -11.49 -2.63 -2.09
N LYS A 81 -11.03 -2.10 -0.98
CA LYS A 81 -11.32 -0.72 -0.65
C LYS A 81 -10.73 0.21 -1.71
N LEU A 82 -9.49 -0.04 -2.09
CA LEU A 82 -8.84 0.76 -3.12
C LEU A 82 -9.55 0.61 -4.46
N ARG A 83 -9.94 -0.61 -4.80
CA ARG A 83 -10.63 -0.85 -6.05
C ARG A 83 -11.94 -0.07 -6.11
N CYS A 84 -12.69 -0.06 -5.01
CA CYS A 84 -13.93 0.70 -4.96
C CYS A 84 -13.67 2.19 -5.15
N GLU A 85 -12.60 2.71 -4.57
CA GLU A 85 -12.27 4.12 -4.75
C GLU A 85 -11.87 4.44 -6.19
N VAL A 86 -11.15 3.52 -6.81
CA VAL A 86 -10.78 3.69 -8.22
C VAL A 86 -12.02 3.81 -9.08
N VAL A 87 -13.01 2.97 -8.82
CA VAL A 87 -14.26 3.02 -9.58
C VAL A 87 -14.93 4.38 -9.38
N GLN A 88 -14.99 4.88 -8.15
CA GLN A 88 -15.60 6.17 -7.89
C GLN A 88 -14.81 7.31 -8.56
N LEU A 89 -13.48 7.28 -8.44
CA LEU A 89 -12.64 8.26 -9.08
C LEU A 89 -12.80 8.24 -10.59
N SER A 90 -12.90 7.06 -11.14
CA SER A 90 -13.08 6.89 -12.56
C SER A 90 -14.34 7.58 -13.03
N LYS A 91 -15.42 7.49 -12.25
CA LYS A 91 -16.66 8.15 -12.61
C LYS A 91 -16.52 9.67 -12.58
N VAL A 92 -15.72 10.17 -11.63
CA VAL A 92 -15.50 11.61 -11.52
C VAL A 92 -14.79 12.14 -12.77
N TYR A 93 -13.82 11.41 -13.28
CA TYR A 93 -12.97 11.91 -14.35
C TYR A 93 -13.34 11.38 -15.72
N ALA A 94 -14.23 10.43 -15.80
CA ALA A 94 -14.57 9.84 -17.08
C ALA A 94 -15.54 10.68 -17.85
N ALA A 95 -16.23 11.55 -17.19
CA ALA A 95 -17.19 12.28 -17.95
C ALA A 95 -16.55 13.22 -18.84
N ASP A 96 -15.94 13.44 -19.23
CA ASP A 96 -15.47 14.31 -20.11
C ASP A 96 -16.13 14.80 -20.99
N LYS A 97 -16.49 15.06 -20.86
CA LYS A 97 -16.99 15.50 -21.52
C LYS A 97 -16.84 15.86 -22.21
#